data_b0e1333319407b82739a93febfde679d
#
_entry.id   b0e1333319407b82739a93febfde679d
#
_cell.length_a   1.000
_cell.length_b   1.000
_cell.length_c   1.000
_cell.angle_alpha   90.00
_cell.angle_beta   90.00
_cell.angle_gamma   90.00
#
_symmetry.space_group_name_H-M   'P 1'
#
loop_
_entity.id
_entity.type
_entity.pdbx_description
1 polymer ?
#
loop_
_entity_poly.entity_id
_entity_poly.type
_entity_poly.pdbx_seq_one_letter_code
_entity_poly.pdbx_strand_id
1 'polypeptide(L)'
;MEYINTLLALTGVMMLSVASPGPNFMIVTSTAVASRRAGVITGFALGAASGTWALIAIAGLGLIVTHVAWIGTALRIAGAAYLIWLGAKMILTARHPLNAPTLVAPSGWTAAKKGYAVSMTNPKAVAFYGSIFALMVPAHAPAWFHVAVIAIAVAVSSAWYCGMALLASHPAVHRLLMRRKAVLDSVVGGLLIVLGGRMLAAR
;
A
#
# COMPACT_ATOMS: atom_id res chain seq x y z
N MET A 1 13.64 20.10 10.78
CA MET A 1 12.39 20.32 10.02
C MET A 1 12.29 19.42 8.78
N GLU A 2 13.39 19.10 8.12
CA GLU A 2 13.42 18.27 6.92
C GLU A 2 12.81 16.86 7.11
N TYR A 3 13.20 16.14 8.15
CA TYR A 3 12.64 14.82 8.46
C TYR A 3 11.13 14.83 8.72
N ILE A 4 10.60 15.87 9.35
CA ILE A 4 9.15 15.98 9.63
C ILE A 4 8.38 16.16 8.33
N ASN A 5 8.86 17.02 7.42
CA ASN A 5 8.25 17.21 6.11
C ASN A 5 8.27 15.91 5.29
N THR A 6 9.36 15.16 5.36
CA THR A 6 9.49 13.86 4.71
C THR A 6 8.49 12.85 5.28
N LEU A 7 8.32 12.78 6.62
CA LEU A 7 7.33 11.89 7.25
C LEU A 7 5.90 12.25 6.86
N LEU A 8 5.57 13.53 6.80
CA LEU A 8 4.24 13.99 6.37
C LEU A 8 3.97 13.63 4.91
N ALA A 9 4.93 13.90 4.02
CA ALA A 9 4.82 13.55 2.60
C ALA A 9 4.69 12.03 2.41
N LEU A 10 5.52 11.24 3.11
CA LEU A 10 5.48 9.78 3.08
C LEU A 10 4.12 9.25 3.56
N THR A 11 3.59 9.82 4.65
CA THR A 11 2.26 9.48 5.16
C THR A 11 1.19 9.72 4.12
N GLY A 12 1.20 10.86 3.45
CA GLY A 12 0.26 11.17 2.37
C GLY A 12 0.34 10.20 1.20
N VAL A 13 1.54 9.87 0.77
CA VAL A 13 1.77 8.90 -0.33
C VAL A 13 1.35 7.49 0.08
N MET A 14 1.60 7.07 1.33
CA MET A 14 1.13 5.80 1.86
C MET A 14 -0.40 5.74 1.91
N MET A 15 -1.07 6.81 2.34
CA MET A 15 -2.54 6.89 2.32
C MET A 15 -3.09 6.69 0.91
N LEU A 16 -2.53 7.32 -0.10
CA LEU A 16 -2.92 7.11 -1.51
C LEU A 16 -2.74 5.66 -1.94
N SER A 17 -1.63 5.03 -1.54
CA SER A 17 -1.36 3.64 -1.88
C SER A 17 -2.37 2.68 -1.25
N VAL A 18 -2.65 2.80 0.05
CA VAL A 18 -3.60 1.90 0.74
C VAL A 18 -5.05 2.16 0.34
N ALA A 19 -5.40 3.41 -0.02
CA ALA A 19 -6.74 3.77 -0.48
C ALA A 19 -7.08 3.18 -1.85
N SER A 20 -6.07 2.84 -2.64
CA SER A 20 -6.25 2.28 -3.97
C SER A 20 -6.79 0.85 -3.91
N PRO A 21 -7.94 0.55 -4.53
CA PRO A 21 -8.47 -0.79 -4.64
C PRO A 21 -7.47 -1.75 -5.32
N GLY A 22 -7.25 -2.91 -4.69
CA GLY A 22 -6.30 -3.91 -5.15
C GLY A 22 -6.42 -5.21 -4.32
N PRO A 23 -5.47 -6.15 -4.42
CA PRO A 23 -5.53 -7.42 -3.70
C PRO A 23 -5.76 -7.27 -2.19
N ASN A 24 -5.09 -6.31 -1.54
CA ASN A 24 -5.25 -6.04 -0.11
C ASN A 24 -6.66 -5.53 0.23
N PHE A 25 -7.19 -4.62 -0.59
CA PHE A 25 -8.57 -4.13 -0.45
C PHE A 25 -9.57 -5.28 -0.61
N MET A 26 -9.36 -6.14 -1.62
CA MET A 26 -10.24 -7.27 -1.90
C MET A 26 -10.27 -8.27 -0.76
N ILE A 27 -9.12 -8.67 -0.24
CA ILE A 27 -9.07 -9.67 0.83
C ILE A 27 -9.71 -9.14 2.12
N VAL A 28 -9.49 -7.86 2.47
CA VAL A 28 -10.07 -7.30 3.70
C VAL A 28 -11.59 -7.13 3.57
N THR A 29 -12.09 -6.61 2.45
CA THR A 29 -13.53 -6.38 2.26
C THR A 29 -14.29 -7.70 2.13
N SER A 30 -13.78 -8.68 1.36
CA SER A 30 -14.40 -10.01 1.24
C SER A 30 -14.43 -10.76 2.57
N THR A 31 -13.36 -10.69 3.34
CA THR A 31 -13.31 -11.31 4.67
C THR A 31 -14.28 -10.63 5.64
N ALA A 32 -14.40 -9.29 5.56
CA ALA A 32 -15.29 -8.53 6.42
C ALA A 32 -16.78 -8.79 6.14
N VAL A 33 -17.14 -9.02 4.87
CA VAL A 33 -18.50 -9.43 4.49
C VAL A 33 -18.86 -10.79 5.08
N ALA A 34 -17.92 -11.74 5.10
CA ALA A 34 -18.13 -13.05 5.70
C ALA A 34 -18.11 -13.00 7.25
N SER A 35 -17.24 -12.18 7.83
CA SER A 35 -17.13 -11.98 9.28
C SER A 35 -16.42 -10.66 9.58
N ARG A 36 -17.10 -9.72 10.25
CA ARG A 36 -16.53 -8.44 10.68
C ARG A 36 -15.25 -8.61 11.49
N ARG A 37 -15.25 -9.58 12.45
CA ARG A 37 -14.09 -9.89 13.28
C ARG A 37 -12.90 -10.37 12.45
N ALA A 38 -13.14 -11.30 11.52
CA ALA A 38 -12.09 -11.81 10.64
C ALA A 38 -11.56 -10.71 9.71
N GLY A 39 -12.44 -9.81 9.22
CA GLY A 39 -12.05 -8.64 8.44
C GLY A 39 -11.09 -7.70 9.18
N VAL A 40 -11.40 -7.37 10.44
CA VAL A 40 -10.52 -6.53 11.28
C VAL A 40 -9.16 -7.22 11.53
N ILE A 41 -9.17 -8.52 11.82
CA ILE A 41 -7.92 -9.29 11.97
C ILE A 41 -7.10 -9.27 10.67
N THR A 42 -7.76 -9.41 9.51
CA THR A 42 -7.11 -9.25 8.21
C THR A 42 -6.51 -7.85 8.05
N GLY A 43 -7.21 -6.79 8.48
CA GLY A 43 -6.72 -5.42 8.45
C GLY A 43 -5.43 -5.23 9.24
N PHE A 44 -5.35 -5.77 10.46
CA PHE A 44 -4.11 -5.75 11.24
C PHE A 44 -2.98 -6.56 10.59
N ALA A 45 -3.29 -7.71 10.00
CA ALA A 45 -2.30 -8.52 9.29
C ALA A 45 -1.72 -7.80 8.05
N LEU A 46 -2.56 -7.04 7.34
CA LEU A 46 -2.13 -6.17 6.24
C LEU A 46 -1.23 -5.03 6.75
N GLY A 47 -1.55 -4.45 7.92
CA GLY A 47 -0.68 -3.47 8.57
C GLY A 47 0.68 -4.05 8.96
N ALA A 48 0.71 -5.25 9.56
CA ALA A 48 1.95 -5.94 9.88
C ALA A 48 2.80 -6.22 8.63
N ALA A 49 2.17 -6.66 7.54
CA ALA A 49 2.87 -6.85 6.26
C ALA A 49 3.43 -5.53 5.70
N SER A 50 2.72 -4.41 5.88
CA SER A 50 3.22 -3.07 5.51
C SER A 50 4.47 -2.69 6.31
N GLY A 51 4.49 -2.98 7.61
CA GLY A 51 5.69 -2.80 8.44
C GLY A 51 6.86 -3.68 8.00
N THR A 52 6.57 -4.94 7.63
CA THR A 52 7.60 -5.85 7.09
C THR A 52 8.17 -5.34 5.78
N TRP A 53 7.34 -4.85 4.86
CA TRP A 53 7.82 -4.23 3.62
C TRP A 53 8.65 -2.97 3.88
N ALA A 54 8.22 -2.12 4.82
CA ALA A 54 8.98 -0.94 5.23
C ALA A 54 10.36 -1.32 5.77
N LEU A 55 10.42 -2.34 6.62
CA LEU A 55 11.67 -2.85 7.18
C LEU A 55 12.59 -3.41 6.08
N ILE A 56 12.06 -4.24 5.17
CA ILE A 56 12.81 -4.80 4.05
C ILE A 56 13.37 -3.68 3.15
N ALA A 57 12.55 -2.68 2.85
CA ALA A 57 12.95 -1.56 2.00
C ALA A 57 14.07 -0.73 2.66
N ILE A 58 13.96 -0.43 3.96
CA ILE A 58 14.99 0.30 4.71
C ILE A 58 16.29 -0.51 4.77
N ALA A 59 16.22 -1.80 5.12
CA ALA A 59 17.40 -2.66 5.19
C ALA A 59 18.06 -2.84 3.81
N GLY A 60 17.26 -3.03 2.76
CA GLY A 60 17.75 -3.17 1.39
C GLY A 60 18.42 -1.91 0.86
N LEU A 61 17.84 -0.74 1.14
CA LEU A 61 18.39 0.56 0.74
C LEU A 61 19.76 0.83 1.41
N GLY A 62 19.88 0.52 2.70
CA GLY A 62 21.13 0.69 3.42
C GLY A 62 22.29 -0.11 2.81
N LEU A 63 22.02 -1.30 2.29
CA LEU A 63 23.03 -2.15 1.65
C LEU A 63 23.37 -1.70 0.21
N ILE A 64 22.40 -1.16 -0.52
CA ILE A 64 22.57 -0.86 -1.95
C ILE A 64 23.18 0.53 -2.18
N VAL A 65 22.72 1.54 -1.44
CA VAL A 65 23.13 2.95 -1.66
C VAL A 65 24.57 3.21 -1.21
N THR A 66 25.10 2.43 -0.27
CA THR A 66 26.48 2.57 0.22
C THR A 66 27.55 2.10 -0.78
N HIS A 67 27.19 1.32 -1.79
CA HIS A 67 28.18 0.69 -2.68
C HIS A 67 28.17 1.17 -4.14
N VAL A 68 27.05 1.78 -4.63
CA VAL A 68 26.98 2.14 -6.05
C VAL A 68 26.07 3.37 -6.29
N ALA A 69 26.66 4.51 -6.59
CA ALA A 69 25.98 5.80 -6.72
C ALA A 69 24.86 5.84 -7.79
N TRP A 70 24.99 5.10 -8.91
CA TRP A 70 23.97 5.09 -9.97
C TRP A 70 22.71 4.28 -9.64
N ILE A 71 22.79 3.35 -8.65
CA ILE A 71 21.65 2.51 -8.26
C ILE A 71 20.51 3.36 -7.69
N GLY A 72 20.82 4.40 -6.91
CA GLY A 72 19.78 5.32 -6.41
C GLY A 72 18.97 5.97 -7.54
N THR A 73 19.64 6.40 -8.59
CA THR A 73 18.99 6.98 -9.77
C THR A 73 18.19 5.92 -10.54
N ALA A 74 18.73 4.73 -10.73
CA ALA A 74 18.04 3.62 -11.39
C ALA A 74 16.78 3.20 -10.63
N LEU A 75 16.85 3.07 -9.30
CA LEU A 75 15.70 2.77 -8.44
C LEU A 75 14.64 3.87 -8.52
N ARG A 76 15.04 5.14 -8.54
CA ARG A 76 14.11 6.26 -8.70
C ARG A 76 13.37 6.20 -10.03
N ILE A 77 14.08 5.97 -11.14
CA ILE A 77 13.48 5.86 -12.48
C ILE A 77 12.55 4.65 -12.55
N ALA A 78 13.01 3.48 -12.10
CA ALA A 78 12.20 2.26 -12.07
C ALA A 78 10.94 2.44 -11.22
N GLY A 79 11.07 3.09 -10.06
CA GLY A 79 9.97 3.40 -9.17
C GLY A 79 8.94 4.33 -9.78
N ALA A 80 9.40 5.40 -10.39
CA ALA A 80 8.53 6.36 -11.09
C ALA A 80 7.79 5.70 -12.27
N ALA A 81 8.51 4.94 -13.11
CA ALA A 81 7.94 4.18 -14.21
C ALA A 81 6.88 3.19 -13.73
N TYR A 82 7.17 2.50 -12.60
CA TYR A 82 6.21 1.58 -12.00
C TYR A 82 4.95 2.29 -11.48
N LEU A 83 5.07 3.45 -10.82
CA LEU A 83 3.91 4.22 -10.35
C LEU A 83 3.03 4.67 -11.53
N ILE A 84 3.64 5.12 -12.61
CA ILE A 84 2.93 5.48 -13.85
C ILE A 84 2.22 4.25 -14.45
N TRP A 85 2.92 3.13 -14.58
CA TRP A 85 2.35 1.89 -15.08
C TRP A 85 1.21 1.38 -14.21
N LEU A 86 1.38 1.40 -12.87
CA LEU A 86 0.35 0.98 -11.92
C LEU A 86 -0.89 1.87 -12.02
N GLY A 87 -0.69 3.20 -12.06
CA GLY A 87 -1.77 4.17 -12.21
C GLY A 87 -2.54 3.98 -13.53
N ALA A 88 -1.83 3.78 -14.64
CA ALA A 88 -2.42 3.50 -15.94
C ALA A 88 -3.21 2.17 -15.90
N LYS A 89 -2.61 1.09 -15.36
CA LYS A 89 -3.28 -0.20 -15.20
C LYS A 89 -4.56 -0.09 -14.39
N MET A 90 -4.54 0.66 -13.29
CA MET A 90 -5.73 0.90 -12.47
C MET A 90 -6.85 1.57 -13.26
N ILE A 91 -6.55 2.60 -14.03
CA ILE A 91 -7.53 3.29 -14.88
C ILE A 91 -8.08 2.35 -15.94
N LEU A 92 -7.23 1.61 -16.64
CA LEU A 92 -7.62 0.67 -17.69
C LEU A 92 -8.49 -0.48 -17.16
N THR A 93 -8.21 -0.96 -15.93
CA THR A 93 -8.96 -2.07 -15.32
C THR A 93 -10.07 -1.60 -14.36
N ALA A 94 -10.30 -0.30 -14.25
CA ALA A 94 -11.25 0.28 -13.30
C ALA A 94 -12.68 -0.30 -13.41
N ARG A 95 -13.12 -0.62 -14.64
CA ARG A 95 -14.45 -1.16 -14.93
C ARG A 95 -14.53 -2.68 -14.86
N HIS A 96 -13.41 -3.39 -14.71
CA HIS A 96 -13.45 -4.85 -14.57
C HIS A 96 -14.08 -5.22 -13.23
N PRO A 97 -15.04 -6.17 -13.24
CA PRO A 97 -15.66 -6.63 -12.00
C PRO A 97 -14.61 -7.31 -11.12
N LEU A 98 -14.77 -7.15 -9.83
CA LEU A 98 -13.98 -7.90 -8.86
C LEU A 98 -14.64 -9.26 -8.64
N ASN A 99 -13.83 -10.31 -8.51
CA ASN A 99 -14.34 -11.65 -8.24
C ASN A 99 -15.15 -11.66 -6.95
N ALA A 100 -16.30 -12.37 -6.98
CA ALA A 100 -17.17 -12.49 -5.81
C ALA A 100 -16.42 -13.13 -4.64
N PRO A 101 -16.59 -12.62 -3.41
CA PRO A 101 -15.93 -13.18 -2.24
C PRO A 101 -16.49 -14.58 -1.92
N THR A 102 -15.62 -15.45 -1.45
CA THR A 102 -16.02 -16.73 -0.85
C THR A 102 -16.73 -16.44 0.48
N LEU A 103 -17.99 -16.84 0.62
CA LEU A 103 -18.85 -16.52 1.76
C LEU A 103 -18.52 -17.31 3.05
N VAL A 104 -17.50 -18.19 3.03
CA VAL A 104 -17.11 -18.95 4.23
C VAL A 104 -16.23 -18.08 5.11
N ALA A 105 -16.70 -17.80 6.33
CA ALA A 105 -15.96 -17.02 7.30
C ALA A 105 -14.72 -17.79 7.79
N PRO A 106 -13.49 -17.28 7.54
CA PRO A 106 -12.30 -17.94 8.02
C PRO A 106 -12.13 -17.76 9.53
N SER A 107 -11.42 -18.68 10.18
CA SER A 107 -10.95 -18.46 11.56
C SER A 107 -10.04 -17.23 11.63
N GLY A 108 -9.92 -16.61 12.81
CA GLY A 108 -9.07 -15.41 12.96
C GLY A 108 -7.62 -15.63 12.53
N TRP A 109 -7.04 -16.78 12.87
CA TRP A 109 -5.68 -17.13 12.45
C TRP A 109 -5.54 -17.34 10.94
N THR A 110 -6.51 -18.01 10.33
CA THR A 110 -6.56 -18.20 8.87
C THR A 110 -6.71 -16.86 8.16
N ALA A 111 -7.56 -15.96 8.68
CA ALA A 111 -7.73 -14.60 8.15
C ALA A 111 -6.42 -13.80 8.23
N ALA A 112 -5.72 -13.85 9.35
CA ALA A 112 -4.43 -13.19 9.54
C ALA A 112 -3.38 -13.70 8.54
N LYS A 113 -3.17 -15.03 8.50
CA LYS A 113 -2.20 -15.64 7.57
C LYS A 113 -2.49 -15.29 6.11
N LYS A 114 -3.75 -15.40 5.70
CA LYS A 114 -4.15 -15.12 4.32
C LYS A 114 -3.98 -13.63 3.97
N GLY A 115 -4.36 -12.72 4.88
CA GLY A 115 -4.16 -11.28 4.70
C GLY A 115 -2.68 -10.93 4.56
N TYR A 116 -1.86 -11.42 5.47
CA TYR A 116 -0.41 -11.20 5.44
C TYR A 116 0.22 -11.74 4.15
N ALA A 117 -0.08 -12.99 3.77
CA ALA A 117 0.45 -13.61 2.57
C ALA A 117 0.05 -12.85 1.30
N VAL A 118 -1.24 -12.44 1.19
CA VAL A 118 -1.71 -11.62 0.05
C VAL A 118 -0.94 -10.31 -0.05
N SER A 119 -0.66 -9.64 1.07
CA SER A 119 0.13 -8.41 1.04
C SER A 119 1.59 -8.66 0.68
N MET A 120 2.20 -9.73 1.20
CA MET A 120 3.59 -10.06 0.91
C MET A 120 3.82 -10.52 -0.54
N THR A 121 2.81 -11.07 -1.18
CA THR A 121 2.86 -11.46 -2.61
C THR A 121 2.27 -10.41 -3.54
N ASN A 122 1.81 -9.27 -3.01
CA ASN A 122 1.18 -8.23 -3.80
C ASN A 122 2.25 -7.42 -4.57
N PRO A 123 2.31 -7.52 -5.91
CA PRO A 123 3.30 -6.80 -6.70
C PRO A 123 3.21 -5.28 -6.53
N LYS A 124 2.00 -4.77 -6.24
CA LYS A 124 1.81 -3.36 -5.93
C LYS A 124 2.54 -2.95 -4.65
N ALA A 125 2.51 -3.77 -3.60
CA ALA A 125 3.20 -3.48 -2.35
C ALA A 125 4.73 -3.53 -2.54
N VAL A 126 5.24 -4.59 -3.19
CA VAL A 126 6.66 -4.74 -3.52
C VAL A 126 7.21 -3.47 -4.17
N ALA A 127 6.57 -3.07 -5.26
CA ALA A 127 7.06 -1.97 -6.04
C ALA A 127 6.81 -0.60 -5.37
N PHE A 128 5.70 -0.44 -4.64
CA PHE A 128 5.44 0.76 -3.85
C PHE A 128 6.53 0.97 -2.79
N TYR A 129 6.77 -0.02 -1.93
CA TYR A 129 7.76 0.10 -0.88
C TYR A 129 9.18 0.22 -1.43
N GLY A 130 9.53 -0.56 -2.45
CA GLY A 130 10.83 -0.46 -3.11
C GLY A 130 11.09 0.91 -3.74
N SER A 131 10.09 1.48 -4.41
CA SER A 131 10.24 2.75 -5.13
C SER A 131 10.19 3.97 -4.21
N ILE A 132 9.13 4.05 -3.37
CA ILE A 132 8.88 5.23 -2.53
C ILE A 132 9.93 5.33 -1.43
N PHE A 133 10.35 4.22 -0.86
CA PHE A 133 11.38 4.23 0.18
C PHE A 133 12.74 4.61 -0.40
N ALA A 134 13.10 4.09 -1.58
CA ALA A 134 14.33 4.49 -2.26
C ALA A 134 14.40 6.00 -2.56
N LEU A 135 13.23 6.62 -2.77
CA LEU A 135 13.15 8.04 -3.06
C LEU A 135 13.11 8.92 -1.81
N MET A 136 12.32 8.54 -0.82
CA MET A 136 11.92 9.42 0.28
C MET A 136 12.64 9.14 1.60
N VAL A 137 13.25 7.96 1.76
CA VAL A 137 13.99 7.62 2.96
C VAL A 137 15.48 7.92 2.75
N PRO A 138 16.05 8.93 3.45
CA PRO A 138 17.47 9.24 3.30
C PRO A 138 18.34 8.08 3.80
N ALA A 139 19.40 7.74 3.05
CA ALA A 139 20.29 6.62 3.38
C ALA A 139 20.99 6.75 4.74
N HIS A 140 21.23 8.00 5.18
CA HIS A 140 21.88 8.31 6.46
C HIS A 140 20.90 8.86 7.51
N ALA A 141 19.61 8.51 7.39
CA ALA A 141 18.63 8.94 8.37
C ALA A 141 18.91 8.31 9.75
N PRO A 142 18.64 9.04 10.84
CA PRO A 142 18.83 8.51 12.19
C PRO A 142 17.86 7.36 12.49
N ALA A 143 18.22 6.48 13.41
CA ALA A 143 17.42 5.29 13.75
C ALA A 143 15.96 5.63 14.14
N TRP A 144 15.73 6.74 14.86
CA TRP A 144 14.38 7.16 15.22
C TRP A 144 13.50 7.43 13.99
N PHE A 145 14.07 7.97 12.90
CA PHE A 145 13.33 8.23 11.66
C PHE A 145 12.90 6.91 10.99
N HIS A 146 13.78 5.92 10.93
CA HIS A 146 13.46 4.59 10.40
C HIS A 146 12.34 3.93 11.23
N VAL A 147 12.42 4.00 12.56
CA VAL A 147 11.36 3.50 13.45
C VAL A 147 10.04 4.23 13.20
N ALA A 148 10.07 5.57 13.07
CA ALA A 148 8.88 6.35 12.77
C ALA A 148 8.25 5.96 11.43
N VAL A 149 9.06 5.76 10.39
CA VAL A 149 8.60 5.32 9.07
C VAL A 149 7.90 3.95 9.13
N ILE A 150 8.49 2.98 9.84
CA ILE A 150 7.88 1.66 10.04
C ILE A 150 6.58 1.78 10.84
N ALA A 151 6.57 2.55 11.91
CA ALA A 151 5.38 2.78 12.73
C ALA A 151 4.25 3.42 11.92
N ILE A 152 4.55 4.42 11.09
CA ILE A 152 3.59 5.05 10.16
C ILE A 152 3.06 4.03 9.17
N ALA A 153 3.91 3.19 8.59
CA ALA A 153 3.49 2.15 7.65
C ALA A 153 2.47 1.19 8.27
N VAL A 154 2.76 0.73 9.50
CA VAL A 154 1.85 -0.14 10.26
C VAL A 154 0.57 0.59 10.63
N ALA A 155 0.66 1.80 11.20
CA ALA A 155 -0.48 2.55 11.69
C ALA A 155 -1.44 2.96 10.56
N VAL A 156 -0.92 3.54 9.47
CA VAL A 156 -1.71 3.98 8.33
C VAL A 156 -2.42 2.80 7.68
N SER A 157 -1.70 1.71 7.43
CA SER A 157 -2.28 0.52 6.80
C SER A 157 -3.31 -0.16 7.71
N SER A 158 -3.00 -0.33 8.99
CA SER A 158 -3.94 -0.92 9.96
C SER A 158 -5.20 -0.07 10.09
N ALA A 159 -5.05 1.24 10.28
CA ALA A 159 -6.20 2.15 10.42
C ALA A 159 -7.09 2.12 9.18
N TRP A 160 -6.50 2.19 7.99
CA TRP A 160 -7.25 2.13 6.73
C TRP A 160 -7.97 0.80 6.56
N TYR A 161 -7.26 -0.32 6.63
CA TYR A 161 -7.85 -1.63 6.34
C TYR A 161 -8.82 -2.10 7.43
N CYS A 162 -8.57 -1.78 8.70
CA CYS A 162 -9.55 -2.04 9.76
C CYS A 162 -10.80 -1.16 9.59
N GLY A 163 -10.64 0.13 9.24
CA GLY A 163 -11.74 1.01 8.90
C GLY A 163 -12.56 0.45 7.73
N MET A 164 -11.88 0.02 6.67
CA MET A 164 -12.53 -0.63 5.52
C MET A 164 -13.25 -1.93 5.90
N ALA A 165 -12.68 -2.75 6.81
CA ALA A 165 -13.35 -3.95 7.31
C ALA A 165 -14.64 -3.61 8.06
N LEU A 166 -14.60 -2.58 8.93
CA LEU A 166 -15.77 -2.12 9.67
C LEU A 166 -16.87 -1.60 8.74
N LEU A 167 -16.51 -0.82 7.75
CA LEU A 167 -17.45 -0.25 6.78
C LEU A 167 -18.01 -1.34 5.84
N ALA A 168 -17.15 -2.18 5.27
CA ALA A 168 -17.55 -3.21 4.31
C ALA A 168 -18.33 -4.38 4.94
N SER A 169 -18.29 -4.54 6.25
CA SER A 169 -19.13 -5.50 6.96
C SER A 169 -20.63 -5.16 6.87
N HIS A 170 -20.98 -3.91 6.51
CA HIS A 170 -22.36 -3.52 6.26
C HIS A 170 -22.71 -3.69 4.77
N PRO A 171 -23.75 -4.48 4.41
CA PRO A 171 -24.04 -4.82 3.02
C PRO A 171 -24.29 -3.63 2.09
N ALA A 172 -24.91 -2.56 2.61
CA ALA A 172 -25.18 -1.35 1.82
C ALA A 172 -23.88 -0.62 1.48
N VAL A 173 -22.95 -0.53 2.44
CA VAL A 173 -21.65 0.12 2.24
C VAL A 173 -20.79 -0.71 1.29
N HIS A 174 -20.76 -2.04 1.47
CA HIS A 174 -20.04 -2.92 0.53
C HIS A 174 -20.54 -2.72 -0.91
N ARG A 175 -21.87 -2.72 -1.13
CA ARG A 175 -22.44 -2.45 -2.47
C ARG A 175 -22.05 -1.08 -3.02
N LEU A 176 -22.03 -0.05 -2.18
CA LEU A 176 -21.62 1.30 -2.58
C LEU A 176 -20.16 1.33 -3.00
N LEU A 177 -19.25 0.72 -2.21
CA LEU A 177 -17.83 0.63 -2.54
C LEU A 177 -17.61 -0.08 -3.86
N MET A 178 -18.29 -1.21 -4.09
CA MET A 178 -18.19 -1.94 -5.37
C MET A 178 -18.71 -1.10 -6.55
N ARG A 179 -19.81 -0.37 -6.39
CA ARG A 179 -20.34 0.53 -7.43
C ARG A 179 -19.40 1.69 -7.76
N ARG A 180 -18.69 2.22 -6.76
CA ARG A 180 -17.78 3.37 -6.90
C ARG A 180 -16.34 2.97 -7.20
N LYS A 181 -16.04 1.67 -7.29
CA LYS A 181 -14.69 1.15 -7.57
C LYS A 181 -14.03 1.83 -8.77
N ALA A 182 -14.75 1.96 -9.89
CA ALA A 182 -14.19 2.54 -11.11
C ALA A 182 -13.75 4.00 -10.90
N VAL A 183 -14.50 4.78 -10.13
CA VAL A 183 -14.13 6.16 -9.79
C VAL A 183 -12.91 6.18 -8.88
N LEU A 184 -12.91 5.34 -7.83
CA LEU A 184 -11.78 5.23 -6.91
C LEU A 184 -10.49 4.81 -7.62
N ASP A 185 -10.56 3.77 -8.46
CA ASP A 185 -9.42 3.32 -9.26
C ASP A 185 -8.90 4.42 -10.21
N SER A 186 -9.80 5.16 -10.84
CA SER A 186 -9.42 6.23 -11.77
C SER A 186 -8.76 7.41 -11.05
N VAL A 187 -9.32 7.85 -9.92
CA VAL A 187 -8.77 8.95 -9.12
C VAL A 187 -7.40 8.59 -8.57
N VAL A 188 -7.29 7.43 -7.90
CA VAL A 188 -6.00 7.00 -7.32
C VAL A 188 -4.99 6.70 -8.42
N GLY A 189 -5.40 6.08 -9.52
CA GLY A 189 -4.54 5.84 -10.68
C GLY A 189 -4.00 7.14 -11.27
N GLY A 190 -4.82 8.17 -11.41
CA GLY A 190 -4.40 9.50 -11.86
C GLY A 190 -3.38 10.14 -10.91
N LEU A 191 -3.61 10.08 -9.60
CA LEU A 191 -2.69 10.59 -8.60
C LEU A 191 -1.34 9.87 -8.62
N LEU A 192 -1.32 8.55 -8.82
CA LEU A 192 -0.08 7.77 -8.96
C LEU A 192 0.70 8.15 -10.21
N ILE A 193 0.01 8.39 -11.35
CA ILE A 193 0.65 8.87 -12.58
C ILE A 193 1.29 10.25 -12.37
N VAL A 194 0.57 11.18 -11.76
CA VAL A 194 1.09 12.51 -11.44
C VAL A 194 2.31 12.42 -10.53
N LEU A 195 2.24 11.59 -9.49
CA LEU A 195 3.36 11.39 -8.57
C LEU A 195 4.58 10.81 -9.29
N GLY A 196 4.40 9.75 -10.08
CA GLY A 196 5.48 9.14 -10.87
C GLY A 196 6.08 10.14 -11.88
N GLY A 197 5.24 10.93 -12.54
CA GLY A 197 5.69 12.00 -13.45
C GLY A 197 6.53 13.06 -12.75
N ARG A 198 6.10 13.53 -11.57
CA ARG A 198 6.88 14.49 -10.76
C ARG A 198 8.23 13.91 -10.31
N MET A 199 8.26 12.61 -9.98
CA MET A 199 9.51 11.92 -9.61
C MET A 199 10.52 11.88 -10.77
N LEU A 200 10.06 11.74 -12.02
CA LEU A 200 10.93 11.78 -13.21
C LEU A 200 11.39 13.21 -13.54
N ALA A 201 10.53 14.20 -13.29
CA ALA A 201 10.84 15.61 -13.55
C ALA A 201 11.75 16.25 -12.48
N ALA A 202 11.76 15.75 -11.26
CA ALA A 202 12.65 16.21 -10.20
C ALA A 202 14.09 15.75 -10.49
N ARG A 203 14.95 16.72 -10.85
CA ARG A 203 16.39 16.54 -11.07
C ARG A 203 17.16 16.48 -9.75
#